data_39b5aaeca4037f2323a7ae05811d4035
#
_entry.id   39b5aaeca4037f2323a7ae05811d4035
#
_cell.length_a   1.000
_cell.length_b   1.000
_cell.length_c   1.000
_cell.angle_alpha   90.00
_cell.angle_beta   90.00
_cell.angle_gamma   90.00
#
_symmetry.space_group_name_H-M   'P 1'
#
loop_
_entity.id
_entity.type
_entity.pdbx_description
1 polymer ?
#
loop_
_entity_poly.entity_id
_entity_poly.type
_entity_poly.pdbx_seq_one_letter_code
_entity_poly.pdbx_strand_id
1 'polypeptide(L)'
;MQLTFIGDIFPADELLTQGFGILSQTTDEQAACWTDDLRRTVGQADYIIGNLESPLVASVPQPKATFCGAPRFATLLKEAGVNVLHVANNHMLEHGPEGYRETLGVLQREGIEVVGGMLQGEPAIVTLSDGQSKVCVAGFCDETICHLHNPGLYAPLSTDLALRTLRRMQQLGADVIIFTLHWGNEYIHLPSPRQRALARTLIDHGAHLIVGHHPHVVQPYEHYGAGHIFYSLGNFCFDALHSAAFATGMLAKVQVQQGRIEAVQTAGVELCDVSLTEHLVRPLPPAAFSRHFDAVQAAYARCRRLDDAAYAALYHKRQRRIHLQERLRMKWNLLADLLRPHHRYRRRYLKNLVRYVQYVLHKKHKH
;
A
#
# COMPACT_ATOMS: atom_id res chain seq x y z
N MET A 1 17.74 -4.19 16.04
CA MET A 1 16.90 -4.66 14.88
C MET A 1 16.41 -3.45 14.10
N GLN A 2 16.62 -3.46 12.79
CA GLN A 2 16.11 -2.40 11.89
C GLN A 2 14.93 -2.91 11.07
N LEU A 3 13.77 -2.27 11.23
CA LEU A 3 12.56 -2.54 10.46
C LEU A 3 12.41 -1.45 9.39
N THR A 4 12.06 -1.84 8.17
CA THR A 4 11.67 -0.89 7.12
C THR A 4 10.27 -1.22 6.63
N PHE A 5 9.38 -0.24 6.73
CA PHE A 5 8.02 -0.33 6.19
C PHE A 5 7.98 0.35 4.83
N ILE A 6 7.41 -0.34 3.85
CA ILE A 6 7.22 0.13 2.50
C ILE A 6 5.73 0.28 2.19
N GLY A 7 5.38 1.15 1.25
CA GLY A 7 3.99 1.45 0.87
C GLY A 7 3.29 0.33 0.09
N ASP A 8 2.26 0.70 -0.65
CA ASP A 8 1.37 -0.23 -1.35
C ASP A 8 2.07 -0.86 -2.56
N ILE A 9 1.97 -2.19 -2.65
CA ILE A 9 2.54 -3.04 -3.68
C ILE A 9 1.39 -3.61 -4.51
N PHE A 10 1.25 -3.14 -5.74
CA PHE A 10 0.21 -3.56 -6.68
C PHE A 10 0.87 -4.04 -7.99
N PRO A 11 1.38 -5.29 -8.04
CA PRO A 11 2.13 -5.82 -9.18
C PRO A 11 1.21 -6.28 -10.32
N ALA A 12 0.18 -5.51 -10.62
CA ALA A 12 -0.82 -5.79 -11.64
C ALA A 12 -0.72 -4.82 -12.81
N ASP A 13 -1.37 -5.16 -13.91
CA ASP A 13 -1.68 -4.18 -14.95
C ASP A 13 -2.97 -3.46 -14.60
N GLU A 14 -2.99 -2.16 -14.68
CA GLU A 14 -4.20 -1.35 -14.66
C GLU A 14 -5.00 -1.49 -15.96
N LEU A 15 -6.28 -1.09 -15.95
CA LEU A 15 -7.12 -1.17 -17.15
C LEU A 15 -6.53 -0.47 -18.38
N LEU A 16 -5.83 0.64 -18.18
CA LEU A 16 -5.21 1.41 -19.26
C LEU A 16 -3.86 0.83 -19.68
N THR A 17 -3.12 0.22 -18.78
CA THR A 17 -1.79 -0.36 -19.02
C THR A 17 -1.84 -1.85 -19.34
N GLN A 18 -3.02 -2.44 -19.46
CA GLN A 18 -3.19 -3.87 -19.71
C GLN A 18 -2.35 -4.36 -20.91
N GLY A 19 -1.42 -5.28 -20.60
CA GLY A 19 -0.49 -5.88 -21.55
C GLY A 19 0.81 -5.08 -21.76
N PHE A 20 1.08 -4.08 -20.91
CA PHE A 20 2.35 -3.35 -20.85
C PHE A 20 2.61 -2.70 -19.47
N GLY A 21 1.79 -2.99 -18.46
CA GLY A 21 1.97 -2.62 -17.06
C GLY A 21 2.90 -3.59 -16.32
N ILE A 22 2.93 -3.49 -15.00
CA ILE A 22 3.86 -4.25 -14.15
C ILE A 22 3.71 -5.75 -14.36
N LEU A 23 2.48 -6.29 -14.35
CA LEU A 23 2.24 -7.72 -14.57
C LEU A 23 2.83 -8.19 -15.92
N SER A 24 2.50 -7.47 -16.99
CA SER A 24 2.91 -7.84 -18.35
C SER A 24 4.39 -7.65 -18.61
N GLN A 25 5.06 -6.78 -17.88
CA GLN A 25 6.50 -6.50 -17.98
C GLN A 25 7.34 -7.38 -17.04
N THR A 26 6.74 -8.09 -16.09
CA THR A 26 7.46 -8.97 -15.16
C THR A 26 8.02 -10.20 -15.91
N THR A 27 9.06 -10.04 -16.72
CA THR A 27 9.88 -11.12 -17.31
C THR A 27 11.00 -11.49 -16.34
N ASP A 28 11.72 -12.59 -16.60
CA ASP A 28 12.83 -13.00 -15.73
C ASP A 28 13.97 -11.97 -15.73
N GLU A 29 14.28 -11.40 -16.90
CA GLU A 29 15.28 -10.34 -17.05
C GLU A 29 14.86 -9.08 -16.29
N GLN A 30 13.60 -8.67 -16.44
CA GLN A 30 13.08 -7.49 -15.79
C GLN A 30 12.96 -7.67 -14.27
N ALA A 31 12.62 -8.88 -13.80
CA ALA A 31 12.56 -9.20 -12.38
C ALA A 31 13.91 -9.00 -11.68
N ALA A 32 15.01 -9.37 -12.30
CA ALA A 32 16.35 -9.14 -11.74
C ALA A 32 16.65 -7.64 -11.59
N CYS A 33 16.35 -6.82 -12.62
CA CYS A 33 16.51 -5.36 -12.56
C CYS A 33 15.66 -4.76 -11.43
N TRP A 34 14.40 -5.18 -11.31
CA TRP A 34 13.48 -4.68 -10.27
C TRP A 34 13.87 -5.11 -8.87
N THR A 35 14.40 -6.33 -8.70
CA THR A 35 14.96 -6.77 -7.41
C THR A 35 16.09 -5.85 -6.95
N ASP A 36 16.98 -5.46 -7.86
CA ASP A 36 18.07 -4.52 -7.56
C ASP A 36 17.56 -3.10 -7.27
N ASP A 37 16.53 -2.65 -7.98
CA ASP A 37 15.87 -1.37 -7.69
C ASP A 37 15.30 -1.33 -6.27
N LEU A 38 14.59 -2.40 -5.87
CA LEU A 38 14.02 -2.55 -4.54
C LEU A 38 15.12 -2.55 -3.46
N ARG A 39 16.17 -3.37 -3.64
CA ARG A 39 17.31 -3.44 -2.71
C ARG A 39 17.99 -2.08 -2.53
N ARG A 40 18.27 -1.37 -3.63
CA ARG A 40 18.90 -0.03 -3.59
C ARG A 40 18.01 1.00 -2.91
N THR A 41 16.70 0.92 -3.16
CA THR A 41 15.73 1.89 -2.66
C THR A 41 15.46 1.70 -1.17
N VAL A 42 15.25 0.45 -0.73
CA VAL A 42 14.99 0.15 0.68
C VAL A 42 16.26 0.26 1.52
N GLY A 43 17.39 -0.17 0.96
CA GLY A 43 18.68 -0.27 1.69
C GLY A 43 18.69 -1.44 2.67
N GLN A 44 19.62 -1.40 3.63
CA GLN A 44 19.75 -2.46 4.63
C GLN A 44 18.61 -2.40 5.66
N ALA A 45 18.05 -3.55 5.97
CA ALA A 45 17.05 -3.77 7.03
C ALA A 45 17.12 -5.23 7.47
N ASP A 46 16.81 -5.50 8.74
CA ASP A 46 16.66 -6.88 9.22
C ASP A 46 15.30 -7.46 8.77
N TYR A 47 14.29 -6.60 8.72
CA TYR A 47 12.95 -6.96 8.23
C TYR A 47 12.36 -5.83 7.38
N ILE A 48 11.82 -6.20 6.22
CA ILE A 48 11.06 -5.33 5.33
C ILE A 48 9.61 -5.77 5.35
N ILE A 49 8.70 -4.85 5.68
CA ILE A 49 7.25 -5.06 5.82
C ILE A 49 6.52 -4.18 4.82
N GLY A 50 5.63 -4.77 3.99
CA GLY A 50 4.85 -4.03 2.98
C GLY A 50 3.38 -4.45 2.93
N ASN A 51 2.57 -3.75 2.13
CA ASN A 51 1.18 -4.09 1.85
C ASN A 51 1.08 -4.64 0.42
N LEU A 52 0.74 -5.93 0.28
CA LEU A 52 0.46 -6.54 -1.02
C LEU A 52 -1.02 -6.31 -1.38
N GLU A 53 -1.27 -5.37 -2.28
CA GLU A 53 -2.63 -4.88 -2.59
C GLU A 53 -3.24 -5.53 -3.84
N SER A 54 -2.74 -6.68 -4.23
CA SER A 54 -3.37 -7.51 -5.25
C SER A 54 -3.10 -8.99 -5.01
N PRO A 55 -4.01 -9.91 -5.37
CA PRO A 55 -3.73 -11.33 -5.33
C PRO A 55 -2.63 -11.70 -6.35
N LEU A 56 -1.86 -12.74 -6.02
CA LEU A 56 -0.87 -13.36 -6.89
C LEU A 56 -1.42 -14.70 -7.39
N VAL A 57 -1.81 -14.74 -8.66
CA VAL A 57 -2.48 -15.92 -9.26
C VAL A 57 -1.80 -16.36 -10.55
N ALA A 58 -1.66 -17.69 -10.74
CA ALA A 58 -0.92 -18.25 -11.88
C ALA A 58 -1.69 -18.16 -13.20
N SER A 59 -3.02 -18.29 -13.15
CA SER A 59 -3.84 -18.26 -14.36
C SER A 59 -5.09 -17.41 -14.15
N VAL A 60 -5.22 -16.37 -14.96
CA VAL A 60 -6.40 -15.50 -14.95
C VAL A 60 -7.18 -15.73 -16.24
N PRO A 61 -8.44 -16.21 -16.17
CA PRO A 61 -9.26 -16.29 -17.36
C PRO A 61 -9.46 -14.91 -17.97
N GLN A 62 -9.08 -14.74 -19.24
CA GLN A 62 -9.40 -13.53 -20.00
C GLN A 62 -10.93 -13.34 -20.08
N PRO A 63 -11.47 -12.12 -19.87
CA PRO A 63 -10.86 -10.79 -19.83
C PRO A 63 -10.59 -10.23 -18.41
N LYS A 64 -10.60 -11.05 -17.35
CA LYS A 64 -10.43 -10.63 -15.95
C LYS A 64 -8.98 -10.43 -15.50
N ALA A 65 -8.06 -10.15 -16.41
CA ALA A 65 -6.63 -10.02 -16.11
C ALA A 65 -6.25 -8.71 -15.38
N THR A 66 -7.22 -8.00 -14.82
CA THR A 66 -7.00 -6.80 -14.00
C THR A 66 -6.90 -7.18 -12.53
N PHE A 67 -6.17 -6.39 -11.76
CA PHE A 67 -6.04 -6.51 -10.32
C PHE A 67 -5.49 -7.86 -9.84
N CYS A 68 -4.48 -8.39 -10.54
CA CYS A 68 -3.68 -9.53 -10.07
C CYS A 68 -2.23 -9.43 -10.53
N GLY A 69 -1.32 -9.88 -9.68
CA GLY A 69 0.10 -10.05 -9.99
C GLY A 69 0.42 -11.50 -10.35
N ALA A 70 1.59 -11.72 -10.97
CA ALA A 70 2.12 -13.07 -11.22
C ALA A 70 2.75 -13.64 -9.94
N PRO A 71 2.65 -14.96 -9.67
CA PRO A 71 3.28 -15.61 -8.52
C PRO A 71 4.77 -15.31 -8.36
N ARG A 72 5.53 -15.25 -9.47
CA ARG A 72 6.96 -14.92 -9.47
C ARG A 72 7.29 -13.53 -8.89
N PHE A 73 6.29 -12.64 -8.76
CA PHE A 73 6.51 -11.36 -8.09
C PHE A 73 6.81 -11.55 -6.59
N ALA A 74 6.29 -12.62 -5.97
CA ALA A 74 6.67 -12.98 -4.60
C ALA A 74 8.14 -13.38 -4.50
N THR A 75 8.68 -14.13 -5.47
CA THR A 75 10.11 -14.46 -5.55
C THR A 75 10.95 -13.18 -5.62
N LEU A 76 10.57 -12.24 -6.52
CA LEU A 76 11.23 -10.94 -6.65
C LEU A 76 11.23 -10.16 -5.31
N LEU A 77 10.08 -10.10 -4.62
CA LEU A 77 9.97 -9.44 -3.33
C LEU A 77 10.84 -10.11 -2.27
N LYS A 78 10.87 -11.47 -2.23
CA LYS A 78 11.72 -12.24 -1.31
C LYS A 78 13.19 -11.98 -1.56
N GLU A 79 13.62 -12.04 -2.81
CA GLU A 79 15.01 -11.74 -3.21
C GLU A 79 15.38 -10.30 -2.88
N ALA A 80 14.46 -9.35 -2.96
CA ALA A 80 14.66 -7.98 -2.53
C ALA A 80 14.73 -7.81 -1.00
N GLY A 81 14.48 -8.88 -0.24
CA GLY A 81 14.55 -8.89 1.23
C GLY A 81 13.22 -8.66 1.94
N VAL A 82 12.09 -8.66 1.24
CA VAL A 82 10.77 -8.55 1.89
C VAL A 82 10.48 -9.80 2.71
N ASN A 83 10.14 -9.61 3.97
CA ASN A 83 9.94 -10.69 4.95
C ASN A 83 8.48 -10.85 5.35
N VAL A 84 7.73 -9.74 5.40
CA VAL A 84 6.34 -9.72 5.88
C VAL A 84 5.47 -8.92 4.93
N LEU A 85 4.30 -9.48 4.58
CA LEU A 85 3.31 -8.80 3.76
C LEU A 85 1.95 -8.73 4.46
N HIS A 86 1.39 -7.54 4.45
CA HIS A 86 -0.01 -7.29 4.82
C HIS A 86 -0.91 -7.69 3.65
N VAL A 87 -1.92 -8.52 3.92
CA VAL A 87 -2.85 -9.05 2.91
C VAL A 87 -4.33 -8.77 3.21
N ALA A 88 -4.63 -7.93 4.20
CA ALA A 88 -5.98 -7.47 4.48
C ALA A 88 -6.24 -6.14 3.77
N ASN A 89 -6.76 -6.17 2.56
CA ASN A 89 -7.06 -4.96 1.80
C ASN A 89 -8.22 -5.17 0.81
N ASN A 90 -8.68 -4.08 0.19
CA ASN A 90 -9.86 -4.06 -0.68
C ASN A 90 -9.67 -4.84 -2.00
N HIS A 91 -8.43 -5.13 -2.44
CA HIS A 91 -8.15 -5.82 -3.71
C HIS A 91 -7.83 -7.31 -3.57
N MET A 92 -7.57 -7.82 -2.36
CA MET A 92 -7.16 -9.22 -2.16
C MET A 92 -8.21 -10.25 -2.57
N LEU A 93 -9.48 -9.87 -2.69
CA LEU A 93 -10.58 -10.75 -3.10
C LEU A 93 -11.04 -10.54 -4.56
N GLU A 94 -10.30 -9.82 -5.39
CA GLU A 94 -10.64 -9.60 -6.82
C GLU A 94 -10.76 -10.91 -7.61
N HIS A 95 -10.04 -11.95 -7.22
CA HIS A 95 -10.10 -13.29 -7.78
C HIS A 95 -10.76 -14.31 -6.84
N GLY A 96 -11.61 -13.81 -5.91
CA GLY A 96 -12.36 -14.63 -4.97
C GLY A 96 -11.52 -15.29 -3.88
N PRO A 97 -12.16 -16.15 -3.06
CA PRO A 97 -11.49 -16.88 -2.00
C PRO A 97 -10.35 -17.80 -2.49
N GLU A 98 -10.48 -18.37 -3.67
CA GLU A 98 -9.45 -19.22 -4.29
C GLU A 98 -8.20 -18.44 -4.62
N GLY A 99 -8.33 -17.26 -5.25
CA GLY A 99 -7.21 -16.37 -5.56
C GLY A 99 -6.48 -15.89 -4.29
N TYR A 100 -7.25 -15.61 -3.23
CA TYR A 100 -6.69 -15.29 -1.92
C TYR A 100 -5.84 -16.45 -1.35
N ARG A 101 -6.39 -17.69 -1.34
CA ARG A 101 -5.69 -18.87 -0.84
C ARG A 101 -4.46 -19.22 -1.69
N GLU A 102 -4.58 -19.08 -3.02
CA GLU A 102 -3.43 -19.26 -3.93
C GLU A 102 -2.31 -18.27 -3.57
N THR A 103 -2.66 -17.00 -3.35
CA THR A 103 -1.70 -15.97 -2.93
C THR A 103 -1.00 -16.35 -1.63
N LEU A 104 -1.74 -16.76 -0.60
CA LEU A 104 -1.14 -17.21 0.66
C LEU A 104 -0.19 -18.38 0.46
N GLY A 105 -0.56 -19.36 -0.38
CA GLY A 105 0.28 -20.50 -0.73
C GLY A 105 1.55 -20.08 -1.50
N VAL A 106 1.46 -19.08 -2.36
CA VAL A 106 2.63 -18.48 -3.04
C VAL A 106 3.58 -17.85 -2.03
N LEU A 107 3.08 -16.98 -1.14
CA LEU A 107 3.89 -16.30 -0.13
C LEU A 107 4.55 -17.28 0.84
N GLN A 108 3.82 -18.31 1.26
CA GLN A 108 4.34 -19.37 2.13
C GLN A 108 5.50 -20.14 1.48
N ARG A 109 5.39 -20.49 0.19
CA ARG A 109 6.49 -21.18 -0.53
C ARG A 109 7.76 -20.35 -0.64
N GLU A 110 7.60 -19.03 -0.77
CA GLU A 110 8.71 -18.08 -0.79
C GLU A 110 9.25 -17.76 0.62
N GLY A 111 8.62 -18.27 1.68
CA GLY A 111 9.01 -17.95 3.06
C GLY A 111 8.78 -16.49 3.41
N ILE A 112 7.70 -15.90 2.92
CA ILE A 112 7.22 -14.56 3.29
C ILE A 112 6.10 -14.72 4.31
N GLU A 113 6.27 -14.14 5.49
CA GLU A 113 5.27 -14.11 6.56
C GLU A 113 4.11 -13.20 6.19
N VAL A 114 2.92 -13.50 6.73
CA VAL A 114 1.69 -12.80 6.37
C VAL A 114 1.01 -12.23 7.60
N VAL A 115 0.68 -10.95 7.58
CA VAL A 115 -0.23 -10.30 8.55
C VAL A 115 -1.54 -9.88 7.86
N GLY A 116 -2.60 -9.75 8.63
CA GLY A 116 -3.91 -9.40 8.12
C GLY A 116 -4.78 -10.59 7.73
N GLY A 117 -4.22 -11.80 7.56
CA GLY A 117 -5.01 -13.02 7.41
C GLY A 117 -5.69 -13.44 8.71
N MET A 118 -6.75 -14.26 8.59
CA MET A 118 -7.39 -14.91 9.73
C MET A 118 -6.84 -16.33 9.91
N LEU A 119 -6.41 -16.66 11.12
CA LEU A 119 -5.94 -17.99 11.50
C LEU A 119 -6.80 -18.52 12.65
N GLN A 120 -7.54 -19.62 12.41
CA GLN A 120 -8.44 -20.23 13.40
C GLN A 120 -9.46 -19.25 14.02
N GLY A 121 -9.96 -18.31 13.20
CA GLY A 121 -10.94 -17.31 13.62
C GLY A 121 -10.36 -16.06 14.31
N GLU A 122 -9.04 -15.96 14.40
CA GLU A 122 -8.33 -14.84 15.02
C GLU A 122 -7.36 -14.17 14.03
N PRO A 123 -7.09 -12.86 14.14
CA PRO A 123 -6.07 -12.21 13.33
C PRO A 123 -4.69 -12.82 13.51
N ALA A 124 -4.01 -13.09 12.39
CA ALA A 124 -2.65 -13.60 12.40
C ALA A 124 -1.70 -12.55 13.00
N ILE A 125 -0.79 -13.01 13.85
CA ILE A 125 0.26 -12.21 14.47
C ILE A 125 1.60 -12.77 14.01
N VAL A 126 2.43 -11.94 13.39
CA VAL A 126 3.83 -12.27 13.08
C VAL A 126 4.72 -11.77 14.22
N THR A 127 5.66 -12.61 14.65
CA THR A 127 6.63 -12.29 15.70
C THR A 127 8.02 -12.22 15.08
N LEU A 128 8.65 -11.05 15.17
CA LEU A 128 10.00 -10.79 14.72
C LEU A 128 10.93 -10.68 15.94
N SER A 129 12.14 -11.19 15.85
CA SER A 129 13.11 -11.13 16.95
C SER A 129 14.55 -11.07 16.45
N ASP A 130 15.39 -10.35 17.20
CA ASP A 130 16.85 -10.37 17.07
C ASP A 130 17.53 -11.02 18.29
N GLY A 131 16.75 -11.73 19.11
CA GLY A 131 17.22 -12.34 20.38
C GLY A 131 17.24 -11.37 21.57
N GLN A 132 17.15 -10.07 21.36
CA GLN A 132 17.13 -9.04 22.42
C GLN A 132 15.78 -8.30 22.49
N SER A 133 15.06 -8.25 21.38
CA SER A 133 13.78 -7.58 21.27
C SER A 133 12.78 -8.49 20.55
N LYS A 134 11.55 -8.52 21.04
CA LYS A 134 10.41 -9.20 20.44
C LYS A 134 9.41 -8.19 19.89
N VAL A 135 9.23 -8.16 18.59
CA VAL A 135 8.27 -7.30 17.90
C VAL A 135 7.11 -8.13 17.40
N CYS A 136 5.88 -7.78 17.75
CA CYS A 136 4.69 -8.39 17.18
C CYS A 136 4.00 -7.44 16.19
N VAL A 137 3.62 -7.97 15.03
CA VAL A 137 2.94 -7.23 13.96
C VAL A 137 1.61 -7.89 13.65
N ALA A 138 0.53 -7.12 13.53
CA ALA A 138 -0.78 -7.57 13.06
C ALA A 138 -1.35 -6.57 12.04
N GLY A 139 -2.18 -7.07 11.12
CA GLY A 139 -2.76 -6.27 10.04
C GLY A 139 -4.29 -6.28 10.05
N PHE A 140 -4.93 -5.20 9.56
CA PHE A 140 -6.38 -5.07 9.47
C PHE A 140 -6.81 -4.24 8.27
N CYS A 141 -8.00 -4.53 7.74
CA CYS A 141 -8.64 -3.74 6.67
C CYS A 141 -9.95 -3.10 7.14
N ASP A 142 -10.13 -1.81 6.88
CA ASP A 142 -11.42 -1.12 7.03
C ASP A 142 -12.36 -1.55 5.91
N GLU A 143 -13.30 -2.44 6.24
CA GLU A 143 -14.23 -2.99 5.24
C GLU A 143 -15.16 -1.94 4.62
N THR A 144 -15.24 -0.73 5.17
CA THR A 144 -16.04 0.37 4.59
C THR A 144 -15.47 0.88 3.25
N ILE A 145 -14.21 0.56 2.96
CA ILE A 145 -13.55 0.89 1.68
C ILE A 145 -13.60 -0.27 0.68
N CYS A 146 -14.06 -1.47 1.11
CA CYS A 146 -14.09 -2.66 0.29
C CYS A 146 -15.37 -2.71 -0.55
N HIS A 147 -15.24 -3.05 -1.82
CA HIS A 147 -16.37 -3.29 -2.71
C HIS A 147 -16.74 -4.78 -2.83
N LEU A 148 -15.88 -5.67 -2.29
CA LEU A 148 -16.10 -7.12 -2.24
C LEU A 148 -16.32 -7.55 -0.80
N HIS A 149 -17.25 -8.51 -0.63
CA HIS A 149 -17.54 -9.08 0.68
C HIS A 149 -16.41 -9.98 1.15
N ASN A 150 -15.92 -9.77 2.38
CA ASN A 150 -14.94 -10.63 3.04
C ASN A 150 -15.64 -11.79 3.76
N PRO A 151 -15.48 -13.05 3.33
CA PRO A 151 -16.07 -14.21 4.01
C PRO A 151 -15.26 -14.66 5.24
N GLY A 152 -14.58 -13.75 5.94
CA GLY A 152 -13.75 -14.06 7.10
C GLY A 152 -12.33 -14.55 6.76
N LEU A 153 -11.81 -14.20 5.59
CA LEU A 153 -10.47 -14.60 5.14
C LEU A 153 -9.37 -13.67 5.68
N TYR A 154 -9.66 -12.39 5.76
CA TYR A 154 -8.75 -11.40 6.34
C TYR A 154 -9.40 -10.64 7.50
N ALA A 155 -8.57 -10.03 8.35
CA ALA A 155 -8.99 -9.37 9.57
C ALA A 155 -9.69 -8.03 9.30
N PRO A 156 -10.99 -7.89 9.62
CA PRO A 156 -11.70 -6.63 9.51
C PRO A 156 -11.25 -5.65 10.60
N LEU A 157 -11.15 -4.37 10.26
CA LEU A 157 -10.75 -3.33 11.20
C LEU A 157 -11.94 -2.90 12.06
N SER A 158 -11.96 -3.38 13.30
CA SER A 158 -12.81 -2.84 14.34
C SER A 158 -11.98 -2.55 15.59
N THR A 159 -12.37 -1.54 16.36
CA THR A 159 -11.67 -1.18 17.60
C THR A 159 -11.58 -2.36 18.55
N ASP A 160 -12.67 -3.10 18.73
CA ASP A 160 -12.73 -4.26 19.63
C ASP A 160 -11.77 -5.37 19.20
N LEU A 161 -11.76 -5.73 17.91
CA LEU A 161 -10.90 -6.80 17.41
C LEU A 161 -9.42 -6.39 17.49
N ALA A 162 -9.10 -5.14 17.14
CA ALA A 162 -7.75 -4.61 17.25
C ALA A 162 -7.26 -4.58 18.71
N LEU A 163 -8.10 -4.16 19.67
CA LEU A 163 -7.75 -4.16 21.09
C LEU A 163 -7.63 -5.59 21.67
N ARG A 164 -8.46 -6.55 21.22
CA ARG A 164 -8.27 -7.97 21.61
C ARG A 164 -6.94 -8.50 21.08
N THR A 165 -6.62 -8.21 19.83
CA THR A 165 -5.35 -8.61 19.21
C THR A 165 -4.16 -7.97 19.92
N LEU A 166 -4.26 -6.69 20.30
CA LEU A 166 -3.25 -6.00 21.10
C LEU A 166 -2.96 -6.74 22.41
N ARG A 167 -4.02 -7.10 23.16
CA ARG A 167 -3.88 -7.88 24.40
C ARG A 167 -3.21 -9.25 24.17
N ARG A 168 -3.53 -9.92 23.05
CA ARG A 168 -2.85 -11.17 22.68
C ARG A 168 -1.35 -10.94 22.40
N MET A 169 -0.98 -9.85 21.71
CA MET A 169 0.43 -9.51 21.48
C MET A 169 1.16 -9.23 22.81
N GLN A 170 0.50 -8.54 23.76
CA GLN A 170 1.04 -8.34 25.12
C GLN A 170 1.25 -9.68 25.84
N GLN A 171 0.26 -10.61 25.76
CA GLN A 171 0.36 -11.96 26.35
C GLN A 171 1.46 -12.81 25.72
N LEU A 172 1.77 -12.59 24.43
CA LEU A 172 2.91 -13.20 23.77
C LEU A 172 4.27 -12.65 24.24
N GLY A 173 4.25 -11.62 25.10
CA GLY A 173 5.46 -10.95 25.60
C GLY A 173 6.12 -10.08 24.56
N ALA A 174 5.33 -9.38 23.74
CA ALA A 174 5.86 -8.41 22.79
C ALA A 174 6.43 -7.19 23.52
N ASP A 175 7.67 -6.86 23.21
CA ASP A 175 8.30 -5.59 23.65
C ASP A 175 7.80 -4.42 22.81
N VAL A 176 7.62 -4.63 21.50
CA VAL A 176 7.10 -3.64 20.56
C VAL A 176 5.89 -4.21 19.81
N ILE A 177 4.78 -3.48 19.84
CA ILE A 177 3.51 -3.85 19.19
C ILE A 177 3.24 -2.91 18.03
N ILE A 178 3.05 -3.48 16.83
CA ILE A 178 2.89 -2.76 15.57
C ILE A 178 1.58 -3.19 14.89
N PHE A 179 0.82 -2.21 14.43
CA PHE A 179 -0.34 -2.44 13.57
C PHE A 179 -0.11 -1.89 12.16
N THR A 180 -0.39 -2.69 11.15
CA THR A 180 -0.50 -2.26 9.76
C THR A 180 -1.98 -2.15 9.41
N LEU A 181 -2.44 -0.98 8.93
CA LEU A 181 -3.86 -0.69 8.72
C LEU A 181 -4.13 -0.24 7.30
N HIS A 182 -4.97 -0.99 6.58
CA HIS A 182 -5.45 -0.61 5.26
C HIS A 182 -6.78 0.14 5.41
N TRP A 183 -6.77 1.47 5.26
CA TRP A 183 -7.84 2.34 5.72
C TRP A 183 -7.88 3.72 5.07
N GLY A 184 -8.96 4.45 5.31
CA GLY A 184 -9.07 5.88 4.95
C GLY A 184 -9.64 6.12 3.57
N ASN A 185 -9.32 7.26 2.99
CA ASN A 185 -9.88 7.68 1.71
C ASN A 185 -8.79 7.80 0.66
N GLU A 186 -9.00 7.19 -0.50
CA GLU A 186 -8.10 7.28 -1.64
C GLU A 186 -7.80 8.74 -2.01
N TYR A 187 -6.53 9.01 -2.34
CA TYR A 187 -6.04 10.25 -2.92
C TYR A 187 -6.12 11.49 -2.01
N ILE A 188 -6.41 11.30 -0.74
CA ILE A 188 -6.53 12.38 0.24
C ILE A 188 -5.31 12.40 1.16
N HIS A 189 -4.53 13.49 1.14
CA HIS A 189 -3.32 13.64 1.95
C HIS A 189 -3.56 13.87 3.45
N LEU A 190 -4.79 13.87 3.91
CA LEU A 190 -5.13 14.11 5.30
C LEU A 190 -5.91 12.92 5.88
N PRO A 191 -5.50 12.39 7.03
CA PRO A 191 -6.25 11.35 7.70
C PRO A 191 -7.59 11.90 8.22
N SER A 192 -8.62 11.06 8.16
CA SER A 192 -9.93 11.37 8.73
C SER A 192 -9.88 11.46 10.26
N PRO A 193 -10.85 12.14 10.91
CA PRO A 193 -10.99 12.11 12.36
C PRO A 193 -11.07 10.70 12.93
N ARG A 194 -11.79 9.78 12.24
CA ARG A 194 -11.92 8.37 12.62
C ARG A 194 -10.56 7.65 12.60
N GLN A 195 -9.73 7.84 11.56
CA GLN A 195 -8.38 7.26 11.52
C GLN A 195 -7.53 7.76 12.69
N ARG A 196 -7.56 9.07 12.95
CA ARG A 196 -6.82 9.68 14.07
C ARG A 196 -7.26 9.15 15.43
N ALA A 197 -8.59 9.08 15.65
CA ALA A 197 -9.14 8.56 16.90
C ALA A 197 -8.73 7.11 17.14
N LEU A 198 -8.89 6.24 16.13
CA LEU A 198 -8.54 4.83 16.25
C LEU A 198 -7.04 4.64 16.49
N ALA A 199 -6.18 5.31 15.70
CA ALA A 199 -4.73 5.20 15.89
C ALA A 199 -4.30 5.58 17.31
N ARG A 200 -4.80 6.71 17.80
CA ARG A 200 -4.50 7.18 19.16
C ARG A 200 -5.03 6.23 20.22
N THR A 201 -6.25 5.70 20.04
CA THR A 201 -6.82 4.69 20.94
C THR A 201 -5.90 3.45 21.03
N LEU A 202 -5.35 2.97 19.91
CA LEU A 202 -4.42 1.84 19.92
C LEU A 202 -3.12 2.18 20.65
N ILE A 203 -2.56 3.38 20.45
CA ILE A 203 -1.36 3.84 21.17
C ILE A 203 -1.65 3.96 22.67
N ASP A 204 -2.78 4.55 23.06
CA ASP A 204 -3.18 4.70 24.46
C ASP A 204 -3.33 3.36 25.20
N HIS A 205 -3.58 2.26 24.44
CA HIS A 205 -3.68 0.90 24.98
C HIS A 205 -2.38 0.09 24.87
N GLY A 206 -1.28 0.70 24.37
CA GLY A 206 0.04 0.09 24.35
C GLY A 206 0.55 -0.38 22.99
N ALA A 207 -0.06 0.05 21.88
CA ALA A 207 0.60 -0.04 20.59
C ALA A 207 1.75 0.98 20.50
N HIS A 208 2.84 0.62 19.81
CA HIS A 208 4.03 1.47 19.70
C HIS A 208 4.15 2.12 18.32
N LEU A 209 3.61 1.44 17.28
CA LEU A 209 3.66 1.92 15.91
C LEU A 209 2.40 1.54 15.14
N ILE A 210 1.85 2.51 14.42
CA ILE A 210 0.77 2.33 13.46
C ILE A 210 1.30 2.70 12.07
N VAL A 211 1.13 1.83 11.08
CA VAL A 211 1.51 2.05 9.69
C VAL A 211 0.29 1.88 8.79
N GLY A 212 -0.08 2.95 8.11
CA GLY A 212 -1.28 3.01 7.26
C GLY A 212 -0.98 2.82 5.77
N HIS A 213 -1.99 2.29 5.06
CA HIS A 213 -2.03 1.95 3.65
C HIS A 213 -3.38 2.35 3.03
N HIS A 214 -3.56 2.27 1.72
CA HIS A 214 -4.77 2.53 0.94
C HIS A 214 -4.91 3.94 0.36
N PRO A 215 -4.58 5.06 1.01
CA PRO A 215 -4.76 6.38 0.38
C PRO A 215 -3.98 6.61 -0.91
N HIS A 216 -2.99 5.75 -1.24
CA HIS A 216 -2.11 5.83 -2.41
C HIS A 216 -1.32 7.14 -2.51
N VAL A 217 -1.33 7.94 -1.47
CA VAL A 217 -0.56 9.18 -1.30
C VAL A 217 0.06 9.20 0.08
N VAL A 218 1.21 9.82 0.20
CA VAL A 218 1.85 10.03 1.50
C VAL A 218 0.94 10.91 2.35
N GLN A 219 0.59 10.39 3.54
CA GLN A 219 -0.12 11.10 4.59
C GLN A 219 0.84 11.49 5.74
N PRO A 220 0.42 12.35 6.68
CA PRO A 220 1.25 12.80 7.78
C PRO A 220 1.80 11.66 8.63
N TYR A 221 2.92 11.95 9.28
CA TYR A 221 3.42 11.27 10.45
C TYR A 221 3.01 12.05 11.71
N GLU A 222 2.66 11.32 12.75
CA GLU A 222 2.36 11.87 14.06
C GLU A 222 3.12 11.09 15.15
N HIS A 223 3.82 11.80 16.02
CA HIS A 223 4.26 11.27 17.31
C HIS A 223 3.19 11.58 18.34
N TYR A 224 2.54 10.56 18.87
CA TYR A 224 1.45 10.69 19.83
C TYR A 224 1.70 9.84 21.07
N GLY A 225 1.70 10.48 22.26
CA GLY A 225 2.06 9.79 23.50
C GLY A 225 3.44 9.17 23.43
N ALA A 226 3.52 7.86 23.65
CA ALA A 226 4.76 7.09 23.51
C ALA A 226 4.88 6.40 22.15
N GLY A 227 3.96 6.64 21.20
CA GLY A 227 3.88 5.89 19.96
C GLY A 227 4.00 6.75 18.71
N HIS A 228 4.13 6.06 17.59
CA HIS A 228 4.36 6.63 16.27
C HIS A 228 3.23 6.22 15.32
N ILE A 229 2.73 7.15 14.51
CA ILE A 229 1.63 6.93 13.57
C ILE A 229 2.03 7.44 12.20
N PHE A 230 2.16 6.56 11.23
CA PHE A 230 2.21 6.86 9.81
C PHE A 230 0.82 6.60 9.23
N TYR A 231 0.07 7.63 8.89
CA TYR A 231 -1.29 7.46 8.42
C TYR A 231 -1.39 6.83 7.04
N SER A 232 -0.42 7.07 6.16
CA SER A 232 -0.22 6.34 4.89
C SER A 232 1.20 6.54 4.38
N LEU A 233 1.81 5.45 3.92
CA LEU A 233 3.11 5.48 3.25
C LEU A 233 3.00 5.80 1.75
N GLY A 234 1.78 5.85 1.18
CA GLY A 234 1.58 5.96 -0.26
C GLY A 234 2.00 4.68 -1.00
N ASN A 235 2.24 4.80 -2.29
CA ASN A 235 2.63 3.68 -3.15
C ASN A 235 4.11 3.35 -3.04
N PHE A 236 4.45 2.07 -3.24
CA PHE A 236 5.82 1.60 -3.38
C PHE A 236 6.07 0.91 -4.73
N CYS A 237 5.10 0.11 -5.19
CA CYS A 237 5.11 -0.53 -6.50
C CYS A 237 3.67 -0.46 -7.03
N PHE A 238 3.40 0.42 -7.97
CA PHE A 238 2.05 0.66 -8.45
C PHE A 238 2.09 1.19 -9.90
N ASP A 239 1.17 0.71 -10.73
CA ASP A 239 1.14 1.02 -12.17
C ASP A 239 0.34 2.30 -12.51
N ALA A 240 -0.52 2.76 -11.59
CA ALA A 240 -1.37 3.94 -11.77
C ALA A 240 -0.61 5.24 -11.49
N LEU A 241 0.29 5.66 -12.38
CA LEU A 241 1.14 6.85 -12.22
C LEU A 241 0.49 8.13 -12.76
N HIS A 242 -0.79 8.34 -12.48
CA HIS A 242 -1.55 9.48 -13.03
C HIS A 242 -1.13 10.85 -12.50
N SER A 243 -0.40 10.89 -11.38
CA SER A 243 0.09 12.14 -10.81
C SER A 243 1.41 11.96 -10.05
N ALA A 244 2.19 13.03 -9.93
CA ALA A 244 3.41 13.02 -9.11
C ALA A 244 3.14 12.62 -7.65
N ALA A 245 1.94 12.89 -7.13
CA ALA A 245 1.55 12.47 -5.78
C ALA A 245 1.41 10.95 -5.65
N PHE A 246 0.96 10.25 -6.70
CA PHE A 246 0.84 8.77 -6.72
C PHE A 246 2.17 8.10 -7.04
N ALA A 247 3.03 8.80 -7.76
CA ALA A 247 4.40 8.36 -8.04
C ALA A 247 5.37 8.61 -6.87
N THR A 248 4.89 9.14 -5.74
CA THR A 248 5.70 9.41 -4.55
C THR A 248 5.22 8.55 -3.39
N GLY A 249 6.11 7.74 -2.85
CA GLY A 249 5.90 6.98 -1.63
C GLY A 249 6.88 7.35 -0.54
N MET A 250 6.71 6.75 0.63
CA MET A 250 7.53 6.93 1.82
C MET A 250 7.96 5.59 2.39
N LEU A 251 9.23 5.49 2.76
CA LEU A 251 9.74 4.45 3.65
C LEU A 251 9.68 4.96 5.08
N ALA A 252 9.19 4.12 6.00
CA ALA A 252 9.34 4.35 7.43
C ALA A 252 10.39 3.37 7.96
N LYS A 253 11.52 3.89 8.42
CA LYS A 253 12.66 3.13 8.98
C LYS A 253 12.64 3.26 10.50
N VAL A 254 12.56 2.13 11.18
CA VAL A 254 12.37 2.06 12.62
C VAL A 254 13.48 1.24 13.24
N GLN A 255 14.27 1.87 14.12
CA GLN A 255 15.30 1.19 14.89
C GLN A 255 14.69 0.73 16.22
N VAL A 256 14.70 -0.59 16.44
CA VAL A 256 14.32 -1.20 17.73
C VAL A 256 15.58 -1.67 18.43
N GLN A 257 15.76 -1.29 19.69
CA GLN A 257 16.87 -1.69 20.53
C GLN A 257 16.38 -1.91 21.96
N GLN A 258 16.81 -3.01 22.57
CA GLN A 258 16.44 -3.37 23.94
C GLN A 258 14.93 -3.25 24.23
N GLY A 259 14.11 -3.77 23.31
CA GLY A 259 12.65 -3.77 23.43
C GLY A 259 11.96 -2.41 23.24
N ARG A 260 12.63 -1.39 22.69
CA ARG A 260 12.07 -0.05 22.49
C ARG A 260 12.35 0.48 21.09
N ILE A 261 11.48 1.36 20.62
CA ILE A 261 11.74 2.14 19.41
C ILE A 261 12.68 3.30 19.80
N GLU A 262 13.93 3.23 19.33
CA GLU A 262 14.95 4.23 19.61
C GLU A 262 14.98 5.35 18.57
N ALA A 263 14.68 5.04 17.32
CA ALA A 263 14.69 6.02 16.25
C ALA A 263 13.65 5.68 15.17
N VAL A 264 13.08 6.73 14.61
CA VAL A 264 12.18 6.67 13.46
C VAL A 264 12.69 7.66 12.41
N GLN A 265 12.89 7.17 11.20
CA GLN A 265 13.36 7.97 10.07
C GLN A 265 12.45 7.74 8.86
N THR A 266 12.39 8.72 7.97
CA THR A 266 11.63 8.64 6.72
C THR A 266 12.55 8.88 5.53
N ALA A 267 12.26 8.18 4.43
CA ALA A 267 12.90 8.42 3.16
C ALA A 267 11.85 8.39 2.03
N GLY A 268 12.06 9.18 1.01
CA GLY A 268 11.14 9.20 -0.13
C GLY A 268 11.51 8.17 -1.18
N VAL A 269 10.50 7.67 -1.86
CA VAL A 269 10.64 6.82 -3.04
C VAL A 269 9.85 7.41 -4.20
N GLU A 270 10.38 7.22 -5.41
CA GLU A 270 9.72 7.59 -6.66
C GLU A 270 9.41 6.32 -7.45
N LEU A 271 8.15 6.13 -7.80
CA LEU A 271 7.69 5.04 -8.66
C LEU A 271 8.00 5.40 -10.11
N CYS A 272 8.45 4.41 -10.86
CA CYS A 272 8.79 4.57 -12.26
C CYS A 272 7.68 4.01 -13.17
N ASP A 273 7.46 4.67 -14.30
CA ASP A 273 6.54 4.16 -15.33
C ASP A 273 7.26 3.06 -16.13
N VAL A 274 6.94 1.80 -15.80
CA VAL A 274 7.56 0.63 -16.42
C VAL A 274 7.31 0.52 -17.93
N SER A 275 6.37 1.27 -18.47
CA SER A 275 6.14 1.36 -19.92
C SER A 275 7.17 2.27 -20.62
N LEU A 276 7.83 3.14 -19.87
CA LEU A 276 8.80 4.12 -20.38
C LEU A 276 10.24 3.86 -19.94
N THR A 277 10.43 3.07 -18.88
CA THR A 277 11.74 2.77 -18.29
C THR A 277 11.81 1.30 -17.85
N GLU A 278 13.00 0.77 -17.72
CA GLU A 278 13.25 -0.57 -17.15
C GLU A 278 13.23 -0.59 -15.62
N HIS A 279 13.12 0.56 -14.98
CA HIS A 279 13.10 0.69 -13.52
C HIS A 279 11.67 0.61 -12.97
N LEU A 280 11.55 0.02 -11.76
CA LEU A 280 10.29 -0.08 -11.02
C LEU A 280 10.15 1.06 -10.00
N VAL A 281 11.19 1.28 -9.23
CA VAL A 281 11.22 2.27 -8.15
C VAL A 281 12.65 2.77 -7.94
N ARG A 282 12.79 4.00 -7.45
CA ARG A 282 14.09 4.57 -7.10
C ARG A 282 14.01 5.47 -5.88
N PRO A 283 15.13 5.69 -5.18
CA PRO A 283 15.18 6.66 -4.08
C PRO A 283 14.82 8.05 -4.60
N LEU A 284 13.89 8.73 -3.91
CA LEU A 284 13.63 10.14 -4.17
C LEU A 284 14.71 10.99 -3.46
N PRO A 285 15.33 11.98 -4.14
CA PRO A 285 16.33 12.83 -3.48
C PRO A 285 15.79 13.46 -2.18
N PRO A 286 16.57 13.45 -1.08
CA PRO A 286 16.10 13.90 0.24
C PRO A 286 15.46 15.28 0.23
N ALA A 287 16.04 16.25 -0.46
CA ALA A 287 15.48 17.60 -0.57
C ALA A 287 14.14 17.65 -1.31
N ALA A 288 13.91 16.77 -2.27
CA ALA A 288 12.63 16.66 -2.98
C ALA A 288 11.55 16.04 -2.08
N PHE A 289 11.93 14.97 -1.37
CA PHE A 289 11.03 14.32 -0.40
C PHE A 289 10.67 15.26 0.75
N SER A 290 11.66 15.94 1.38
CA SER A 290 11.40 16.87 2.48
C SER A 290 10.42 17.96 2.07
N ARG A 291 10.58 18.60 0.89
CA ARG A 291 9.62 19.61 0.41
C ARG A 291 8.20 19.06 0.29
N HIS A 292 8.05 17.82 -0.21
CA HIS A 292 6.74 17.18 -0.33
C HIS A 292 6.16 16.86 1.05
N PHE A 293 6.94 16.22 1.91
CA PHE A 293 6.51 15.77 3.22
C PHE A 293 6.23 16.92 4.17
N ASP A 294 7.05 17.99 4.17
CA ASP A 294 6.82 19.20 4.97
C ASP A 294 5.52 19.91 4.58
N ALA A 295 5.18 19.93 3.29
CA ALA A 295 3.90 20.47 2.82
C ALA A 295 2.71 19.65 3.35
N VAL A 296 2.83 18.31 3.38
CA VAL A 296 1.82 17.39 3.94
C VAL A 296 1.69 17.62 5.45
N GLN A 297 2.79 17.69 6.19
CA GLN A 297 2.82 17.96 7.63
C GLN A 297 2.23 19.34 7.98
N ALA A 298 2.57 20.36 7.24
CA ALA A 298 2.00 21.70 7.42
C ALA A 298 0.50 21.74 7.15
N ALA A 299 0.02 21.01 6.14
CA ALA A 299 -1.42 20.86 5.88
C ALA A 299 -2.13 20.16 7.05
N TYR A 300 -1.53 19.09 7.58
CA TYR A 300 -2.06 18.39 8.75
C TYR A 300 -2.12 19.26 9.99
N ALA A 301 -1.06 20.00 10.29
CA ALA A 301 -1.03 20.92 11.44
C ALA A 301 -2.20 21.92 11.42
N ARG A 302 -2.59 22.41 10.24
CA ARG A 302 -3.75 23.28 10.06
C ARG A 302 -5.10 22.58 10.21
N CYS A 303 -5.18 21.32 9.81
CA CYS A 303 -6.44 20.57 9.67
C CYS A 303 -6.67 19.52 10.78
N ARG A 304 -5.68 19.26 11.66
CA ARG A 304 -5.77 18.19 12.69
C ARG A 304 -6.87 18.41 13.74
N ARG A 305 -7.48 19.60 13.79
CA ARG A 305 -8.59 19.92 14.71
C ARG A 305 -9.97 19.86 14.04
N LEU A 306 -10.03 19.53 12.74
CA LEU A 306 -11.31 19.38 12.06
C LEU A 306 -12.13 18.25 12.70
N ASP A 307 -13.41 18.53 12.92
CA ASP A 307 -14.41 17.52 13.23
C ASP A 307 -14.84 16.75 11.98
N ASP A 308 -15.72 15.76 12.15
CA ASP A 308 -16.18 14.91 11.04
C ASP A 308 -16.91 15.69 9.95
N ALA A 309 -17.72 16.70 10.31
CA ALA A 309 -18.48 17.51 9.36
C ALA A 309 -17.55 18.40 8.51
N ALA A 310 -16.61 19.09 9.17
CA ALA A 310 -15.63 19.93 8.49
C ALA A 310 -14.67 19.09 7.62
N TYR A 311 -14.27 17.90 8.10
CA TYR A 311 -13.48 16.97 7.30
C TYR A 311 -14.26 16.48 6.09
N ALA A 312 -15.52 16.06 6.25
CA ALA A 312 -16.36 15.58 5.15
C ALA A 312 -16.54 16.68 4.08
N ALA A 313 -16.77 17.92 4.48
CA ALA A 313 -16.86 19.05 3.55
C ALA A 313 -15.54 19.27 2.76
N LEU A 314 -14.39 19.19 3.46
CA LEU A 314 -13.07 19.28 2.84
C LEU A 314 -12.82 18.09 1.88
N TYR A 315 -13.17 16.88 2.32
CA TYR A 315 -13.04 15.67 1.55
C TYR A 315 -13.84 15.74 0.24
N HIS A 316 -15.13 16.04 0.30
CA HIS A 316 -15.99 16.14 -0.89
C HIS A 316 -15.51 17.22 -1.87
N LYS A 317 -15.04 18.37 -1.36
CA LYS A 317 -14.47 19.42 -2.21
C LYS A 317 -13.19 18.96 -2.91
N ARG A 318 -12.28 18.27 -2.20
CA ARG A 318 -11.04 17.75 -2.75
C ARG A 318 -11.31 16.60 -3.73
N GLN A 319 -12.19 15.67 -3.38
CA GLN A 319 -12.55 14.55 -4.24
C GLN A 319 -13.10 15.01 -5.59
N ARG A 320 -14.02 15.97 -5.59
CA ARG A 320 -14.53 16.58 -6.85
C ARG A 320 -13.41 17.21 -7.68
N ARG A 321 -12.47 17.92 -7.03
CA ARG A 321 -11.32 18.54 -7.70
C ARG A 321 -10.37 17.49 -8.27
N ILE A 322 -10.05 16.44 -7.50
CA ILE A 322 -9.19 15.35 -7.93
C ILE A 322 -9.82 14.64 -9.13
N HIS A 323 -11.08 14.23 -9.05
CA HIS A 323 -11.77 13.58 -10.17
C HIS A 323 -11.82 14.46 -11.42
N LEU A 324 -12.01 15.77 -11.27
CA LEU A 324 -11.98 16.69 -12.41
C LEU A 324 -10.55 16.80 -12.99
N GLN A 325 -9.53 16.97 -12.14
CA GLN A 325 -8.14 17.06 -12.55
C GLN A 325 -7.67 15.76 -13.21
N GLU A 326 -8.05 14.61 -12.66
CA GLU A 326 -7.76 13.29 -13.22
C GLU A 326 -8.40 13.11 -14.60
N ARG A 327 -9.69 13.47 -14.76
CA ARG A 327 -10.37 13.43 -16.06
C ARG A 327 -9.69 14.35 -17.09
N LEU A 328 -9.28 15.55 -16.70
CA LEU A 328 -8.58 16.48 -17.59
C LEU A 328 -7.18 15.97 -17.92
N ARG A 329 -6.46 15.44 -16.93
CA ARG A 329 -5.11 14.92 -17.09
C ARG A 329 -5.08 13.63 -17.90
N MET A 330 -6.03 12.72 -17.69
CA MET A 330 -6.21 11.54 -18.56
C MET A 330 -6.39 11.96 -20.02
N LYS A 331 -7.18 13.00 -20.29
CA LYS A 331 -7.33 13.55 -21.66
C LYS A 331 -6.03 14.15 -22.19
N TRP A 332 -5.26 14.85 -21.34
CA TRP A 332 -3.97 15.43 -21.73
C TRP A 332 -2.89 14.38 -21.91
N ASN A 333 -2.78 13.41 -21.04
CA ASN A 333 -1.85 12.30 -21.19
C ASN A 333 -2.20 11.48 -22.45
N LEU A 334 -3.48 11.23 -22.67
CA LEU A 334 -3.96 10.61 -23.90
C LEU A 334 -3.52 11.36 -25.15
N LEU A 335 -3.70 12.68 -25.19
CA LEU A 335 -3.24 13.53 -26.30
C LEU A 335 -1.70 13.53 -26.41
N ALA A 336 -1.00 13.65 -25.29
CA ALA A 336 0.46 13.62 -25.26
C ALA A 336 1.01 12.27 -25.75
N ASP A 337 0.41 11.15 -25.32
CA ASP A 337 0.80 9.81 -25.74
C ASP A 337 0.44 9.54 -27.21
N LEU A 338 -0.66 10.09 -27.70
CA LEU A 338 -1.01 10.07 -29.11
C LEU A 338 -0.01 10.87 -29.98
N LEU A 339 0.57 11.92 -29.43
CA LEU A 339 1.51 12.81 -30.13
C LEU A 339 2.97 12.39 -29.97
N ARG A 340 3.32 11.49 -29.04
CA ARG A 340 4.67 10.94 -28.86
C ARG A 340 5.01 9.98 -30.01
N PRO A 341 6.00 10.30 -30.86
CA PRO A 341 6.28 9.51 -32.09
C PRO A 341 6.76 8.08 -31.83
N HIS A 342 7.23 7.77 -30.61
CA HIS A 342 7.90 6.51 -30.25
C HIS A 342 7.22 5.72 -29.15
N HIS A 343 5.93 5.94 -28.84
CA HIS A 343 5.26 5.13 -27.81
C HIS A 343 5.11 3.67 -28.28
N ARG A 344 5.95 2.79 -27.72
CA ARG A 344 6.02 1.35 -28.04
C ARG A 344 4.66 0.65 -27.97
N TYR A 345 3.76 1.10 -27.10
CA TYR A 345 2.46 0.49 -26.81
C TYR A 345 1.24 1.30 -27.30
N ARG A 346 1.44 2.33 -28.15
CA ARG A 346 0.38 3.25 -28.61
C ARG A 346 -0.91 2.56 -29.08
N ARG A 347 -0.79 1.51 -29.92
CA ARG A 347 -1.98 0.78 -30.43
C ARG A 347 -2.73 0.05 -29.31
N ARG A 348 -2.01 -0.52 -28.36
CA ARG A 348 -2.59 -1.25 -27.22
C ARG A 348 -3.24 -0.30 -26.24
N TYR A 349 -2.62 0.82 -25.94
CA TYR A 349 -3.18 1.88 -25.13
C TYR A 349 -4.51 2.40 -25.67
N LEU A 350 -4.59 2.70 -26.95
CA LEU A 350 -5.85 3.11 -27.62
C LEU A 350 -6.96 2.06 -27.51
N LYS A 351 -6.63 0.78 -27.68
CA LYS A 351 -7.58 -0.31 -27.51
C LYS A 351 -8.09 -0.40 -26.07
N ASN A 352 -7.20 -0.26 -25.10
CA ASN A 352 -7.54 -0.28 -23.68
C ASN A 352 -8.40 0.92 -23.29
N LEU A 353 -8.14 2.11 -23.86
CA LEU A 353 -8.94 3.29 -23.62
C LEU A 353 -10.40 3.09 -24.07
N VAL A 354 -10.63 2.49 -25.25
CA VAL A 354 -11.99 2.17 -25.70
C VAL A 354 -12.68 1.25 -24.71
N ARG A 355 -11.99 0.22 -24.21
CA ARG A 355 -12.51 -0.69 -23.18
C ARG A 355 -12.80 0.01 -21.86
N TYR A 356 -11.92 0.91 -21.42
CA TYR A 356 -12.12 1.71 -20.22
C TYR A 356 -13.36 2.61 -20.32
N VAL A 357 -13.55 3.29 -21.45
CA VAL A 357 -14.75 4.11 -21.71
C VAL A 357 -16.01 3.24 -21.67
N GLN A 358 -16.00 2.07 -22.28
CA GLN A 358 -17.11 1.12 -22.23
C GLN A 358 -17.41 0.67 -20.80
N TYR A 359 -16.38 0.33 -20.01
CA TYR A 359 -16.52 -0.04 -18.60
C TYR A 359 -17.18 1.08 -17.79
N VAL A 360 -16.70 2.32 -17.92
CA VAL A 360 -17.25 3.49 -17.20
C VAL A 360 -18.71 3.77 -17.60
N LEU A 361 -19.05 3.61 -18.88
CA LEU A 361 -20.43 3.78 -19.35
C LEU A 361 -21.35 2.70 -18.79
N HIS A 362 -20.91 1.43 -18.77
CA HIS A 362 -21.68 0.32 -18.19
C HIS A 362 -21.91 0.47 -16.69
N LYS A 363 -20.90 0.97 -15.94
CA LYS A 363 -21.03 1.21 -14.50
C LYS A 363 -22.04 2.31 -14.17
N LYS A 364 -22.18 3.32 -15.05
CA LYS A 364 -23.20 4.39 -14.89
C LYS A 364 -24.63 3.95 -15.15
N HIS A 365 -24.86 2.83 -15.84
CA HIS A 365 -26.20 2.29 -16.09
C HIS A 365 -26.68 1.29 -15.02
N LYS A 366 -25.81 0.97 -14.02
CA LYS A 366 -26.16 0.06 -12.91
C LYS A 366 -26.38 0.76 -11.57
N HIS A 367 -26.29 2.08 -11.54
CA HIS A 367 -26.66 2.98 -10.45
C HIS A 367 -27.64 4.05 -10.97
#